data_05cd22aa1e686380b2fee504625b5f36
#
_entry.id   05cd22aa1e686380b2fee504625b5f36
#
_cell.length_a   1.000
_cell.length_b   1.000
_cell.length_c   1.000
_cell.angle_alpha   90.00
_cell.angle_beta   90.00
_cell.angle_gamma   90.00
#
_symmetry.space_group_name_H-M   'P 1'
#
loop_
_entity.id
_entity.type
_entity.pdbx_description
1 polymer ?
#
loop_
_entity_poly.entity_id
_entity_poly.type
_entity_poly.pdbx_seq_one_letter_code
_entity_poly.pdbx_strand_id
1 'polypeptide(L)'
;MPDNRMRIAYVHDSPLHKSLTTDYRDPSRLVSLGFTDVVISDQMSGRLYGITPELVQRIDSAIDAGLNVWLMDDLFTLPSGSDAGCPGREDSWELTAASIRDVIELVPQIRGLVFRYGETFESTNSTLKRVDILRCQCIDCSSMDGITRRRKVVELLESVVCREMGKRCILRLWDLSEEGVHANRMLQSKVLKKWAGDPRFFVSVKHTLTDYWRHQPWNPSIAEDGPARLIEFQCEREYEFIGMVPNWMGPEWSQGPIECGERGWTGIANVRPKDWAGSWIIPLGGGWSNRHASSELWADMNLHTILSLTTDPDRDVGEILSEWISQNDLPQESKQLFEKSSELILRLRYLDVWRIIANQRWMPSENWYRDDKFVPGACAKIANTVVEEDMAELLRSERVLATAMARNQLMEAEKLPNCRHSEFILSSYRWALEFAEWTEETWNQLLEAAPLTRAESKALLLRRIDNNPLAPLSVMD
;
A
#
# COMPACT_ATOMS: atom_id res chain seq x y z
N MET A 1 -8.37 -9.11 28.39
CA MET A 1 -9.51 -8.30 27.91
C MET A 1 -9.66 -8.61 26.43
N PRO A 2 -10.87 -8.71 25.90
CA PRO A 2 -11.02 -8.89 24.46
C PRO A 2 -10.32 -7.72 23.75
N ASP A 3 -9.56 -8.02 22.72
CA ASP A 3 -8.80 -7.04 21.97
C ASP A 3 -9.77 -6.12 21.21
N ASN A 4 -9.85 -4.86 21.62
CA ASN A 4 -10.70 -3.84 21.01
C ASN A 4 -10.07 -3.12 19.83
N ARG A 5 -8.95 -3.62 19.30
CA ARG A 5 -8.28 -3.00 18.15
C ARG A 5 -9.12 -3.14 16.89
N MET A 6 -9.20 -2.05 16.16
CA MET A 6 -9.87 -2.02 14.87
C MET A 6 -9.08 -2.83 13.83
N ARG A 7 -9.77 -3.66 13.07
CA ARG A 7 -9.26 -4.35 11.89
C ARG A 7 -10.06 -3.83 10.70
N ILE A 8 -9.51 -2.80 10.06
CA ILE A 8 -10.22 -2.01 9.05
C ILE A 8 -9.83 -2.55 7.68
N ALA A 9 -10.81 -3.07 6.94
CA ALA A 9 -10.65 -3.42 5.53
C ALA A 9 -10.75 -2.19 4.65
N TYR A 10 -9.78 -2.00 3.75
CA TYR A 10 -9.88 -1.04 2.67
C TYR A 10 -9.68 -1.74 1.33
N VAL A 11 -10.74 -1.82 0.55
CA VAL A 11 -10.74 -2.44 -0.78
C VAL A 11 -10.85 -1.34 -1.82
N HIS A 12 -9.87 -1.26 -2.70
CA HIS A 12 -9.89 -0.29 -3.80
C HIS A 12 -11.06 -0.56 -4.75
N ASP A 13 -11.86 0.46 -5.00
CA ASP A 13 -12.96 0.45 -5.97
C ASP A 13 -12.50 0.80 -7.38
N SER A 14 -11.35 0.31 -7.80
CA SER A 14 -10.90 0.51 -9.17
C SER A 14 -11.79 -0.26 -10.15
N PRO A 15 -12.20 0.36 -11.28
CA PRO A 15 -12.92 -0.35 -12.34
C PRO A 15 -12.18 -1.57 -12.88
N LEU A 16 -10.85 -1.54 -12.82
CA LEU A 16 -9.97 -2.64 -13.24
C LEU A 16 -10.06 -3.87 -12.32
N HIS A 17 -10.52 -3.69 -11.07
CA HIS A 17 -10.64 -4.75 -10.08
C HIS A 17 -12.04 -5.39 -10.01
N LYS A 18 -12.99 -4.94 -10.81
CA LYS A 18 -14.39 -5.42 -10.73
C LYS A 18 -14.56 -6.91 -10.99
N SER A 19 -13.64 -7.52 -11.73
CA SER A 19 -13.72 -8.95 -12.08
C SER A 19 -13.03 -9.89 -11.08
N LEU A 20 -12.22 -9.37 -10.13
CA LEU A 20 -11.28 -10.16 -9.36
C LEU A 20 -11.50 -10.13 -7.86
N THR A 21 -12.30 -9.19 -7.36
CA THR A 21 -12.34 -8.86 -5.92
C THR A 21 -13.73 -9.00 -5.33
N THR A 22 -14.52 -9.90 -5.87
CA THR A 22 -15.88 -10.13 -5.39
C THR A 22 -15.90 -10.49 -3.91
N ASP A 23 -14.99 -11.34 -3.46
CA ASP A 23 -14.98 -11.84 -2.10
C ASP A 23 -14.61 -10.79 -1.05
N TYR A 24 -13.63 -9.91 -1.34
CA TYR A 24 -13.24 -8.84 -0.41
C TYR A 24 -14.19 -7.64 -0.41
N ARG A 25 -15.19 -7.62 -1.28
CA ARG A 25 -16.28 -6.65 -1.28
C ARG A 25 -17.55 -7.17 -0.64
N ASP A 26 -17.62 -8.48 -0.40
CA ASP A 26 -18.70 -9.09 0.35
C ASP A 26 -18.51 -8.82 1.86
N PRO A 27 -19.41 -8.05 2.50
CA PRO A 27 -19.33 -7.79 3.93
C PRO A 27 -19.32 -9.04 4.79
N SER A 28 -20.07 -10.09 4.41
CA SER A 28 -20.11 -11.36 5.13
C SER A 28 -18.75 -12.06 5.09
N ARG A 29 -18.06 -12.01 3.96
CA ARG A 29 -16.70 -12.51 3.82
C ARG A 29 -15.74 -11.75 4.72
N LEU A 30 -15.80 -10.43 4.74
CA LEU A 30 -14.94 -9.60 5.62
C LEU A 30 -15.14 -9.95 7.10
N VAL A 31 -16.39 -10.10 7.53
CA VAL A 31 -16.70 -10.53 8.91
C VAL A 31 -16.10 -11.93 9.18
N SER A 32 -16.26 -12.87 8.26
CA SER A 32 -15.72 -14.23 8.41
C SER A 32 -14.21 -14.27 8.51
N LEU A 33 -13.51 -13.31 7.87
CA LEU A 33 -12.07 -13.14 7.97
C LEU A 33 -11.62 -12.47 9.28
N GLY A 34 -12.55 -11.89 10.03
CA GLY A 34 -12.27 -11.25 11.31
C GLY A 34 -12.09 -9.73 11.27
N PHE A 35 -12.49 -9.08 10.19
CA PHE A 35 -12.56 -7.62 10.16
C PHE A 35 -13.66 -7.09 11.07
N THR A 36 -13.45 -5.93 11.65
CA THR A 36 -14.41 -5.22 12.51
C THR A 36 -14.98 -3.98 11.83
N ASP A 37 -14.28 -3.49 10.85
CA ASP A 37 -14.55 -2.21 10.19
C ASP A 37 -14.26 -2.32 8.68
N VAL A 38 -14.96 -1.53 7.89
CA VAL A 38 -14.72 -1.40 6.44
C VAL A 38 -14.74 0.07 6.03
N VAL A 39 -13.84 0.42 5.12
CA VAL A 39 -13.87 1.72 4.44
C VAL A 39 -14.54 1.54 3.10
N ILE A 40 -15.58 2.31 2.86
CA ILE A 40 -16.27 2.39 1.59
C ILE A 40 -15.84 3.67 0.88
N SER A 41 -15.45 3.54 -0.37
CA SER A 41 -15.05 4.63 -1.25
C SER A 41 -15.59 4.32 -2.64
N ASP A 42 -16.19 5.32 -3.29
CA ASP A 42 -16.74 5.14 -4.64
C ASP A 42 -15.67 5.09 -5.73
N GLN A 43 -14.47 5.56 -5.44
CA GLN A 43 -13.32 5.54 -6.36
C GLN A 43 -12.04 5.65 -5.54
N MET A 44 -10.88 5.41 -6.19
CA MET A 44 -9.56 5.69 -5.58
C MET A 44 -9.45 7.10 -5.00
N SER A 45 -10.28 8.00 -5.46
CA SER A 45 -10.32 9.39 -5.08
C SER A 45 -11.29 9.72 -3.98
N GLY A 46 -11.93 8.76 -3.29
CA GLY A 46 -12.92 9.03 -2.25
C GLY A 46 -13.75 10.30 -2.54
N ARG A 47 -14.99 10.19 -2.87
CA ARG A 47 -15.83 11.37 -3.10
C ARG A 47 -17.01 11.34 -2.15
N LEU A 48 -17.10 12.32 -1.29
CA LEU A 48 -18.30 12.57 -0.53
C LEU A 48 -19.41 13.27 -1.38
N TYR A 49 -19.06 13.75 -2.57
CA TYR A 49 -20.05 14.35 -3.47
C TYR A 49 -20.84 13.25 -4.19
N GLY A 50 -22.13 13.20 -3.87
CA GLY A 50 -23.08 12.31 -4.49
C GLY A 50 -23.26 10.99 -3.73
N ILE A 51 -23.84 11.09 -2.53
CA ILE A 51 -24.38 9.90 -1.86
C ILE A 51 -25.48 9.33 -2.76
N THR A 52 -25.18 8.22 -3.45
CA THR A 52 -26.14 7.55 -4.32
C THR A 52 -26.91 6.48 -3.57
N PRO A 53 -28.10 6.06 -4.05
CA PRO A 53 -28.82 4.95 -3.45
C PRO A 53 -27.98 3.66 -3.37
N GLU A 54 -27.14 3.41 -4.36
CA GLU A 54 -26.24 2.24 -4.40
C GLU A 54 -25.19 2.31 -3.30
N LEU A 55 -24.65 3.51 -3.03
CA LEU A 55 -23.70 3.71 -1.93
C LEU A 55 -24.39 3.48 -0.57
N VAL A 56 -25.60 4.00 -0.39
CA VAL A 56 -26.39 3.78 0.83
C VAL A 56 -26.66 2.28 1.02
N GLN A 57 -27.07 1.56 -0.02
CA GLN A 57 -27.29 0.11 0.03
C GLN A 57 -26.02 -0.64 0.43
N ARG A 58 -24.85 -0.24 -0.08
CA ARG A 58 -23.56 -0.85 0.31
C ARG A 58 -23.26 -0.59 1.78
N ILE A 59 -23.52 0.62 2.27
CA ILE A 59 -23.34 0.98 3.68
C ILE A 59 -24.23 0.10 4.56
N ASP A 60 -25.51 0.05 4.25
CA ASP A 60 -26.48 -0.72 5.02
C ASP A 60 -26.15 -2.22 5.03
N SER A 61 -25.77 -2.78 3.87
CA SER A 61 -25.33 -4.18 3.76
C SER A 61 -24.12 -4.50 4.63
N ALA A 62 -23.17 -3.58 4.73
CA ALA A 62 -21.98 -3.77 5.57
C ALA A 62 -22.34 -3.69 7.07
N ILE A 63 -23.23 -2.78 7.45
CA ILE A 63 -23.72 -2.65 8.83
C ILE A 63 -24.55 -3.88 9.24
N ASP A 64 -25.43 -4.35 8.36
CA ASP A 64 -26.26 -5.54 8.60
C ASP A 64 -25.40 -6.80 8.77
N ALA A 65 -24.26 -6.86 8.09
CA ALA A 65 -23.28 -7.94 8.29
C ALA A 65 -22.51 -7.81 9.62
N GLY A 66 -22.57 -6.68 10.33
CA GLY A 66 -21.90 -6.45 11.60
C GLY A 66 -20.61 -5.62 11.53
N LEU A 67 -20.31 -4.99 10.38
CA LEU A 67 -19.16 -4.13 10.23
C LEU A 67 -19.47 -2.67 10.62
N ASN A 68 -18.51 -2.00 11.22
CA ASN A 68 -18.55 -0.55 11.31
C ASN A 68 -18.10 0.07 9.97
N VAL A 69 -18.87 1.02 9.46
CA VAL A 69 -18.60 1.64 8.16
C VAL A 69 -17.95 3.00 8.31
N TRP A 70 -16.91 3.22 7.52
CA TRP A 70 -16.23 4.48 7.34
C TRP A 70 -16.36 4.92 5.90
N LEU A 71 -16.60 6.21 5.67
CA LEU A 71 -16.52 6.80 4.33
C LEU A 71 -15.22 7.56 4.16
N MET A 72 -14.56 7.43 3.02
CA MET A 72 -13.29 8.11 2.74
C MET A 72 -13.47 9.19 1.69
N ASP A 73 -12.83 10.34 1.95
CA ASP A 73 -12.73 11.46 1.02
C ASP A 73 -11.32 12.08 1.01
N ASP A 74 -11.07 12.86 -0.02
CA ASP A 74 -9.91 13.74 -0.13
C ASP A 74 -10.32 15.15 0.31
N LEU A 75 -9.54 15.75 1.19
CA LEU A 75 -9.77 17.13 1.61
C LEU A 75 -9.71 18.10 0.44
N PHE A 76 -10.61 19.09 0.47
CA PHE A 76 -10.71 20.13 -0.56
C PHE A 76 -10.97 19.62 -1.98
N THR A 77 -11.73 18.56 -2.10
CA THR A 77 -12.30 18.16 -3.40
C THR A 77 -13.55 18.99 -3.67
N LEU A 78 -13.53 19.81 -4.71
CA LEU A 78 -14.61 20.78 -5.00
C LEU A 78 -15.09 20.62 -6.45
N PRO A 79 -16.34 21.02 -6.76
CA PRO A 79 -16.82 21.05 -8.14
C PRO A 79 -15.91 21.91 -9.02
N SER A 80 -15.69 21.50 -10.26
CA SER A 80 -14.96 22.30 -11.26
C SER A 80 -15.63 23.65 -11.45
N GLY A 81 -14.84 24.72 -11.48
CA GLY A 81 -15.33 26.08 -11.65
C GLY A 81 -15.66 26.81 -10.33
N SER A 82 -15.54 26.15 -9.17
CA SER A 82 -15.58 26.85 -7.90
C SER A 82 -14.24 27.54 -7.63
N ASP A 83 -14.26 28.82 -7.27
CA ASP A 83 -13.08 29.54 -6.80
C ASP A 83 -12.72 29.18 -5.34
N ALA A 84 -13.60 28.46 -4.66
CA ALA A 84 -13.38 27.91 -3.35
C ALA A 84 -12.43 26.71 -3.43
N GLY A 85 -11.46 26.62 -2.58
CA GLY A 85 -10.47 25.52 -2.56
C GLY A 85 -9.10 25.97 -2.13
N CYS A 86 -8.95 27.24 -1.83
CA CYS A 86 -7.70 27.77 -1.28
C CYS A 86 -7.69 27.61 0.25
N PRO A 87 -6.73 26.88 0.84
CA PRO A 87 -6.63 26.73 2.30
C PRO A 87 -6.28 28.03 3.03
N GLY A 88 -5.94 29.10 2.28
CA GLY A 88 -5.77 30.46 2.81
C GLY A 88 -7.08 31.20 3.05
N ARG A 89 -8.18 30.74 2.48
CA ARG A 89 -9.48 31.44 2.49
C ARG A 89 -10.45 30.77 3.46
N GLU A 90 -11.12 31.58 4.29
CA GLU A 90 -12.07 31.06 5.28
C GLU A 90 -13.30 30.42 4.64
N ASP A 91 -13.80 30.96 3.52
CA ASP A 91 -14.93 30.41 2.79
C ASP A 91 -14.67 28.97 2.28
N SER A 92 -13.42 28.63 1.96
CA SER A 92 -13.04 27.26 1.59
C SER A 92 -13.18 26.28 2.77
N TRP A 93 -12.86 26.72 3.98
CA TRP A 93 -13.02 25.91 5.18
C TRP A 93 -14.50 25.75 5.56
N GLU A 94 -15.28 26.80 5.43
CA GLU A 94 -16.74 26.77 5.69
C GLU A 94 -17.46 25.82 4.71
N LEU A 95 -17.13 25.88 3.42
CA LEU A 95 -17.68 24.97 2.42
C LEU A 95 -17.29 23.51 2.68
N THR A 96 -16.05 23.26 3.06
CA THR A 96 -15.60 21.90 3.42
C THR A 96 -16.35 21.41 4.67
N ALA A 97 -16.51 22.25 5.68
CA ALA A 97 -17.28 21.92 6.88
C ALA A 97 -18.74 21.63 6.58
N ALA A 98 -19.39 22.44 5.73
CA ALA A 98 -20.77 22.22 5.30
C ALA A 98 -20.92 20.87 4.57
N SER A 99 -20.04 20.59 3.62
CA SER A 99 -20.03 19.31 2.90
C SER A 99 -19.87 18.10 3.83
N ILE A 100 -19.03 18.20 4.86
CA ILE A 100 -18.86 17.15 5.88
C ILE A 100 -20.16 16.92 6.65
N ARG A 101 -20.85 18.01 7.07
CA ARG A 101 -22.15 17.93 7.77
C ARG A 101 -23.20 17.26 6.91
N ASP A 102 -23.35 17.73 5.67
CA ASP A 102 -24.33 17.18 4.70
C ASP A 102 -24.17 15.67 4.54
N VAL A 103 -22.94 15.19 4.40
CA VAL A 103 -22.69 13.75 4.27
C VAL A 103 -23.07 12.99 5.53
N ILE A 104 -22.70 13.47 6.71
CA ILE A 104 -23.03 12.79 7.96
C ILE A 104 -24.55 12.81 8.23
N GLU A 105 -25.26 13.85 7.82
CA GLU A 105 -26.71 13.94 7.93
C GLU A 105 -27.42 13.00 6.97
N LEU A 106 -26.88 12.81 5.75
CA LEU A 106 -27.43 11.90 4.74
C LEU A 106 -27.23 10.43 5.11
N VAL A 107 -26.14 10.08 5.77
CA VAL A 107 -25.82 8.71 6.17
C VAL A 107 -25.41 8.61 7.64
N PRO A 108 -26.34 8.91 8.57
CA PRO A 108 -26.02 9.03 9.99
C PRO A 108 -25.61 7.70 10.65
N GLN A 109 -25.81 6.56 9.99
CA GLN A 109 -25.46 5.23 10.49
C GLN A 109 -23.96 4.92 10.40
N ILE A 110 -23.15 5.69 9.66
CA ILE A 110 -21.70 5.47 9.57
C ILE A 110 -20.99 5.71 10.90
N ARG A 111 -19.91 4.98 11.14
CA ARG A 111 -19.05 5.16 12.31
C ARG A 111 -18.28 6.48 12.26
N GLY A 112 -17.83 6.86 11.09
CA GLY A 112 -17.03 8.06 10.90
C GLY A 112 -16.55 8.28 9.49
N LEU A 113 -15.66 9.25 9.37
CA LEU A 113 -15.04 9.64 8.11
C LEU A 113 -13.53 9.42 8.11
N VAL A 114 -12.99 9.13 6.95
CA VAL A 114 -11.56 9.06 6.69
C VAL A 114 -11.20 10.16 5.71
N PHE A 115 -10.20 10.95 6.04
CA PHE A 115 -9.68 11.97 5.14
C PHE A 115 -8.24 11.66 4.76
N ARG A 116 -8.00 11.55 3.47
CA ARG A 116 -6.66 11.41 2.91
C ARG A 116 -5.98 12.77 2.88
N TYR A 117 -4.72 12.80 3.30
CA TYR A 117 -3.94 14.01 3.43
C TYR A 117 -2.59 13.86 2.73
N GLY A 118 -2.34 14.70 1.74
CA GLY A 118 -1.05 14.80 1.05
C GLY A 118 -0.95 14.08 -0.30
N GLU A 119 -1.83 13.15 -0.61
CA GLU A 119 -1.90 12.55 -1.94
C GLU A 119 -3.00 13.24 -2.76
N THR A 120 -2.62 14.27 -3.49
CA THR A 120 -3.51 14.93 -4.42
C THR A 120 -3.18 14.48 -5.84
N PHE A 121 -4.02 13.62 -6.40
CA PHE A 121 -4.03 13.42 -7.83
C PHE A 121 -4.71 14.61 -8.49
N GLU A 122 -4.07 15.25 -9.46
CA GLU A 122 -4.79 16.09 -10.39
C GLU A 122 -5.82 15.23 -11.10
N SER A 123 -7.08 15.44 -10.77
CA SER A 123 -8.15 14.73 -11.45
C SER A 123 -8.21 15.21 -12.89
N THR A 124 -7.99 14.32 -13.84
CA THR A 124 -8.28 14.56 -15.26
C THR A 124 -9.79 14.64 -15.52
N ASN A 125 -10.60 14.42 -14.50
CA ASN A 125 -12.05 14.56 -14.59
C ASN A 125 -12.43 16.04 -14.55
N SER A 126 -13.00 16.55 -15.63
CA SER A 126 -13.40 17.94 -15.81
C SER A 126 -14.44 18.46 -14.80
N THR A 127 -15.01 17.59 -13.98
CA THR A 127 -16.10 17.95 -13.05
C THR A 127 -15.62 18.25 -11.62
N LEU A 128 -14.38 17.91 -11.25
CA LEU A 128 -13.84 18.13 -9.91
C LEU A 128 -12.45 18.72 -9.97
N LYS A 129 -12.20 19.71 -9.12
CA LYS A 129 -10.90 20.31 -8.87
C LYS A 129 -10.43 19.90 -7.47
N ARG A 130 -9.20 19.45 -7.36
CA ARG A 130 -8.54 19.22 -6.07
C ARG A 130 -7.49 20.28 -5.83
N VAL A 131 -7.38 20.70 -4.59
CA VAL A 131 -6.36 21.64 -4.17
C VAL A 131 -5.40 20.95 -3.22
N ASP A 132 -4.12 20.95 -3.59
CA ASP A 132 -3.07 20.55 -2.67
C ASP A 132 -2.91 21.63 -1.61
N ILE A 133 -3.36 21.32 -0.39
CA ILE A 133 -3.32 22.21 0.76
C ILE A 133 -1.90 22.71 1.04
N LEU A 134 -0.89 21.89 0.74
CA LEU A 134 0.49 22.18 1.08
C LEU A 134 1.22 22.98 0.00
N ARG A 135 0.81 22.81 -1.26
CA ARG A 135 1.48 23.41 -2.41
C ARG A 135 0.84 24.69 -2.93
N CYS A 136 -0.30 25.10 -2.38
CA CYS A 136 -0.92 26.36 -2.79
C CYS A 136 0.01 27.54 -2.46
N GLN A 137 0.36 28.32 -3.49
CA GLN A 137 1.27 29.47 -3.41
C GLN A 137 0.56 30.82 -3.63
N CYS A 138 -0.77 30.87 -3.49
CA CYS A 138 -1.47 32.13 -3.59
C CYS A 138 -1.08 33.08 -2.45
N ILE A 139 -1.43 34.37 -2.58
CA ILE A 139 -1.06 35.39 -1.59
C ILE A 139 -1.55 35.07 -0.17
N ASP A 140 -2.75 34.48 -0.07
CA ASP A 140 -3.34 34.12 1.21
C ASP A 140 -2.62 32.97 1.87
N CYS A 141 -2.25 31.94 1.06
CA CYS A 141 -1.51 30.79 1.55
C CYS A 141 -0.05 31.08 1.84
N SER A 142 0.60 31.97 1.08
CA SER A 142 2.01 32.32 1.27
C SER A 142 2.29 32.97 2.62
N SER A 143 1.27 33.58 3.24
CA SER A 143 1.35 34.19 4.57
C SER A 143 1.30 33.16 5.72
N MET A 144 0.92 31.91 5.44
CA MET A 144 0.79 30.85 6.43
C MET A 144 1.99 29.89 6.38
N ASP A 145 2.63 29.65 7.54
CA ASP A 145 3.62 28.59 7.63
C ASP A 145 3.00 27.18 7.49
N GLY A 146 3.79 26.22 7.08
CA GLY A 146 3.33 24.86 6.80
C GLY A 146 2.76 24.12 8.02
N ILE A 147 3.19 24.44 9.24
CA ILE A 147 2.64 23.85 10.47
C ILE A 147 1.24 24.39 10.73
N THR A 148 1.06 25.68 10.59
CA THR A 148 -0.24 26.35 10.76
C THR A 148 -1.28 25.82 9.78
N ARG A 149 -0.92 25.65 8.50
CA ARG A 149 -1.82 25.04 7.50
C ARG A 149 -2.25 23.64 7.91
N ARG A 150 -1.30 22.80 8.31
CA ARG A 150 -1.57 21.42 8.72
C ARG A 150 -2.46 21.36 9.97
N ARG A 151 -2.21 22.22 10.95
CA ARG A 151 -3.04 22.31 12.16
C ARG A 151 -4.47 22.74 11.85
N LYS A 152 -4.67 23.68 10.94
CA LYS A 152 -6.03 24.08 10.51
C LYS A 152 -6.84 22.91 9.98
N VAL A 153 -6.22 22.01 9.20
CA VAL A 153 -6.86 20.77 8.74
C VAL A 153 -7.33 19.93 9.91
N VAL A 154 -6.45 19.65 10.86
CA VAL A 154 -6.77 18.81 12.02
C VAL A 154 -7.85 19.47 12.88
N GLU A 155 -7.76 20.77 13.08
CA GLU A 155 -8.75 21.57 13.83
C GLU A 155 -10.13 21.53 13.19
N LEU A 156 -10.21 21.67 11.86
CA LEU A 156 -11.47 21.53 11.14
C LEU A 156 -12.08 20.14 11.35
N LEU A 157 -11.31 19.10 11.07
CA LEU A 157 -11.81 17.73 11.12
C LEU A 157 -12.25 17.33 12.53
N GLU A 158 -11.44 17.64 13.53
CA GLU A 158 -11.79 17.34 14.92
C GLU A 158 -13.01 18.15 15.37
N SER A 159 -13.08 19.44 15.03
CA SER A 159 -14.21 20.28 15.45
C SER A 159 -15.51 19.86 14.78
N VAL A 160 -15.51 19.65 13.47
CA VAL A 160 -16.74 19.33 12.73
C VAL A 160 -17.13 17.86 12.92
N VAL A 161 -16.23 16.92 12.60
CA VAL A 161 -16.57 15.49 12.62
C VAL A 161 -16.72 14.98 14.07
N CYS A 162 -15.77 15.33 14.96
CA CYS A 162 -15.72 14.71 16.28
C CYS A 162 -16.55 15.46 17.32
N ARG A 163 -16.42 16.79 17.40
CA ARG A 163 -17.14 17.55 18.44
C ARG A 163 -18.57 17.90 18.06
N GLU A 164 -18.76 18.42 16.85
CA GLU A 164 -20.06 18.90 16.40
C GLU A 164 -20.98 17.73 16.00
N MET A 165 -20.51 16.86 15.09
CA MET A 165 -21.32 15.78 14.56
C MET A 165 -21.25 14.48 15.41
N GLY A 166 -20.41 14.42 16.43
CA GLY A 166 -20.29 13.28 17.35
C GLY A 166 -19.75 12.01 16.70
N LYS A 167 -19.16 12.10 15.50
CA LYS A 167 -18.58 10.96 14.76
C LYS A 167 -17.11 10.78 15.06
N ARG A 168 -16.51 9.72 14.51
CA ARG A 168 -15.07 9.48 14.57
C ARG A 168 -14.41 9.94 13.28
N CYS A 169 -13.13 10.33 13.37
CA CYS A 169 -12.34 10.78 12.23
C CYS A 169 -11.02 10.03 12.18
N ILE A 170 -10.65 9.56 11.02
CA ILE A 170 -9.31 9.04 10.70
C ILE A 170 -8.65 10.01 9.72
N LEU A 171 -7.54 10.60 10.12
CA LEU A 171 -6.67 11.34 9.21
C LEU A 171 -5.61 10.39 8.67
N ARG A 172 -5.73 10.01 7.40
CA ARG A 172 -4.80 9.14 6.70
C ARG A 172 -3.63 9.96 6.19
N LEU A 173 -2.45 9.81 6.82
CA LEU A 173 -1.27 10.56 6.48
C LEU A 173 -0.59 9.95 5.27
N TRP A 174 -0.54 10.71 4.17
CA TRP A 174 0.02 10.27 2.90
C TRP A 174 1.03 11.26 2.31
N ASP A 175 1.37 12.30 3.04
CA ASP A 175 2.38 13.27 2.61
C ASP A 175 3.78 12.64 2.74
N LEU A 176 4.21 11.99 1.67
CA LEU A 176 5.47 11.24 1.58
C LEU A 176 6.68 12.13 1.27
N SER A 177 6.50 13.45 1.17
CA SER A 177 7.62 14.37 0.99
C SER A 177 8.51 14.42 2.23
N GLU A 178 9.75 14.88 2.09
CA GLU A 178 10.66 15.09 3.23
C GLU A 178 10.08 16.07 4.26
N GLU A 179 9.25 16.99 3.82
CA GLU A 179 8.50 17.94 4.66
C GLU A 179 7.14 17.39 5.12
N GLY A 180 6.82 16.16 4.76
CA GLY A 180 5.54 15.53 5.02
C GLY A 180 5.37 15.04 6.45
N VAL A 181 4.12 15.00 6.89
CA VAL A 181 3.78 14.51 8.24
C VAL A 181 3.82 12.99 8.35
N HIS A 182 3.90 12.26 7.24
CA HIS A 182 3.85 10.80 7.23
C HIS A 182 4.99 10.16 8.03
N ALA A 183 6.24 10.60 7.81
CA ALA A 183 7.42 10.00 8.43
C ALA A 183 8.27 11.00 9.23
N ASN A 184 7.99 12.28 9.16
CA ASN A 184 8.71 13.29 9.90
C ASN A 184 8.18 13.42 11.34
N ARG A 185 8.85 12.75 12.28
CA ARG A 185 8.50 12.69 13.71
C ARG A 185 8.29 14.06 14.33
N MET A 186 9.24 14.99 14.11
CA MET A 186 9.15 16.33 14.71
C MET A 186 7.96 17.11 14.16
N LEU A 187 7.73 17.03 12.87
CA LEU A 187 6.60 17.72 12.25
C LEU A 187 5.28 17.10 12.70
N GLN A 188 5.19 15.78 12.75
CA GLN A 188 4.00 15.07 13.21
C GLN A 188 3.68 15.45 14.67
N SER A 189 4.66 15.43 15.56
CA SER A 189 4.47 15.86 16.94
C SER A 189 4.00 17.33 17.02
N LYS A 190 4.62 18.24 16.27
CA LYS A 190 4.20 19.65 16.23
C LYS A 190 2.77 19.84 15.75
N VAL A 191 2.34 19.03 14.77
CA VAL A 191 1.00 19.17 14.17
C VAL A 191 -0.06 18.47 15.01
N LEU A 192 0.20 17.26 15.54
CA LEU A 192 -0.82 16.35 16.06
C LEU A 192 -0.88 16.21 17.58
N LYS A 193 0.18 16.57 18.32
CA LYS A 193 0.27 16.30 19.76
C LYS A 193 -0.90 16.88 20.60
N LYS A 194 -1.50 17.98 20.14
CA LYS A 194 -2.64 18.62 20.83
C LYS A 194 -3.86 17.68 20.98
N TRP A 195 -4.01 16.72 20.07
CA TRP A 195 -5.14 15.78 20.03
C TRP A 195 -4.80 14.39 20.58
N ALA A 196 -3.70 14.27 21.32
CA ALA A 196 -3.38 13.06 22.05
C ALA A 196 -4.49 12.73 23.06
N GLY A 197 -4.94 11.47 23.04
CA GLY A 197 -5.98 10.97 23.94
C GLY A 197 -7.42 11.31 23.53
N ASP A 198 -7.65 11.96 22.40
CA ASP A 198 -9.02 12.11 21.87
C ASP A 198 -9.53 10.74 21.37
N PRO A 199 -10.61 10.17 21.95
CA PRO A 199 -11.09 8.83 21.61
C PRO A 199 -11.81 8.77 20.27
N ARG A 200 -12.01 9.89 19.60
CA ARG A 200 -12.72 10.01 18.33
C ARG A 200 -11.82 10.40 17.16
N PHE A 201 -10.61 10.89 17.43
CA PHE A 201 -9.68 11.33 16.40
C PHE A 201 -8.49 10.39 16.31
N PHE A 202 -8.28 9.79 15.13
CA PHE A 202 -7.25 8.82 14.84
C PHE A 202 -6.36 9.29 13.70
N VAL A 203 -5.14 8.78 13.65
CA VAL A 203 -4.27 8.92 12.48
C VAL A 203 -3.92 7.55 11.92
N SER A 204 -3.82 7.46 10.60
CA SER A 204 -3.37 6.25 9.92
C SER A 204 -2.05 6.53 9.21
N VAL A 205 -1.07 5.64 9.40
CA VAL A 205 0.27 5.74 8.82
C VAL A 205 0.69 4.39 8.23
N LYS A 206 1.32 4.40 7.06
CA LYS A 206 1.93 3.18 6.50
C LYS A 206 3.05 2.69 7.41
N HIS A 207 3.21 1.37 7.50
CA HIS A 207 4.31 0.79 8.26
C HIS A 207 5.69 1.11 7.67
N THR A 208 5.77 1.42 6.38
CA THR A 208 6.97 1.80 5.64
C THR A 208 7.22 3.30 5.66
N LEU A 209 8.48 3.70 5.44
CA LEU A 209 8.89 5.10 5.44
C LEU A 209 8.22 5.93 4.33
N THR A 210 7.97 5.30 3.17
CA THR A 210 7.25 5.93 2.06
C THR A 210 6.03 5.08 1.68
N ASP A 211 5.97 4.56 0.46
CA ASP A 211 4.97 3.59 0.04
C ASP A 211 5.39 2.16 0.44
N TYR A 212 4.61 1.14 0.11
CA TYR A 212 4.83 -0.26 0.51
C TYR A 212 5.99 -0.92 -0.25
N TRP A 213 7.20 -0.33 -0.15
CA TRP A 213 8.43 -0.84 -0.75
C TRP A 213 9.27 -1.62 0.25
N ARG A 214 10.00 -2.61 -0.23
CA ARG A 214 11.12 -3.22 0.51
C ARG A 214 12.31 -2.25 0.54
N HIS A 215 13.36 -2.60 1.25
CA HIS A 215 14.56 -1.77 1.45
C HIS A 215 14.26 -0.41 2.10
N GLN A 216 13.17 -0.34 2.84
CA GLN A 216 12.82 0.84 3.62
C GLN A 216 12.65 0.49 5.09
N PRO A 217 13.15 1.33 6.00
CA PRO A 217 12.90 1.14 7.41
C PRO A 217 11.41 1.32 7.72
N TRP A 218 10.99 0.80 8.85
CA TRP A 218 9.67 1.11 9.37
C TRP A 218 9.53 2.59 9.61
N ASN A 219 8.32 3.08 9.48
CA ASN A 219 8.00 4.48 9.66
C ASN A 219 8.26 4.90 11.12
N PRO A 220 9.24 5.76 11.38
CA PRO A 220 9.64 6.13 12.73
C PRO A 220 8.55 6.92 13.47
N SER A 221 7.55 7.46 12.75
CA SER A 221 6.44 8.18 13.36
C SER A 221 5.40 7.28 14.02
N ILE A 222 5.46 5.96 13.82
CA ILE A 222 4.54 5.01 14.46
C ILE A 222 4.60 5.12 15.98
N ALA A 223 5.78 5.32 16.54
CA ALA A 223 5.99 5.38 17.99
C ALA A 223 5.80 6.79 18.61
N GLU A 224 5.43 7.80 17.79
CA GLU A 224 5.27 9.17 18.28
C GLU A 224 4.00 9.37 19.11
N ASP A 225 4.08 10.25 20.12
CA ASP A 225 2.93 10.70 20.89
C ASP A 225 1.95 11.50 19.99
N GLY A 226 0.67 11.29 20.19
CA GLY A 226 -0.37 11.98 19.42
C GLY A 226 -1.72 11.27 19.50
N PRO A 227 -2.59 11.45 18.53
CA PRO A 227 -3.83 10.68 18.42
C PRO A 227 -3.55 9.17 18.33
N ALA A 228 -4.53 8.38 18.73
CA ALA A 228 -4.44 6.92 18.60
C ALA A 228 -4.19 6.51 17.13
N ARG A 229 -3.32 5.52 16.92
CA ARG A 229 -2.79 5.20 15.60
C ARG A 229 -3.34 3.91 15.02
N LEU A 230 -3.58 3.96 13.72
CA LEU A 230 -3.72 2.80 12.85
C LEU A 230 -2.42 2.62 12.07
N ILE A 231 -1.93 1.39 11.99
CA ILE A 231 -0.80 1.05 11.12
C ILE A 231 -1.35 0.44 9.84
N GLU A 232 -0.90 0.95 8.68
CA GLU A 232 -1.36 0.47 7.38
C GLU A 232 -0.48 -0.64 6.84
N PHE A 233 -1.14 -1.72 6.37
CA PHE A 233 -0.52 -2.88 5.73
C PHE A 233 -1.19 -3.19 4.40
N GLN A 234 -0.42 -3.63 3.42
CA GLN A 234 -0.90 -4.09 2.13
C GLN A 234 -0.53 -5.55 1.94
N CYS A 235 -1.54 -6.43 1.84
CA CYS A 235 -1.35 -7.88 1.79
C CYS A 235 -0.86 -8.40 0.44
N GLU A 236 -1.14 -7.65 -0.60
CA GLU A 236 -0.59 -7.88 -1.93
C GLU A 236 0.01 -6.56 -2.41
N ARG A 237 1.34 -6.48 -2.41
CA ARG A 237 2.03 -5.25 -2.83
C ARG A 237 1.92 -5.07 -4.34
N GLU A 238 1.39 -3.94 -4.76
CA GLU A 238 1.19 -3.59 -6.16
C GLU A 238 2.50 -3.55 -6.96
N TYR A 239 3.61 -3.28 -6.28
CA TYR A 239 4.94 -3.22 -6.91
C TYR A 239 5.67 -4.57 -6.94
N GLU A 240 5.09 -5.62 -6.40
CA GLU A 240 5.70 -6.93 -6.23
C GLU A 240 4.85 -8.03 -6.90
N PHE A 241 4.69 -7.91 -8.24
CA PHE A 241 4.03 -8.88 -9.13
C PHE A 241 2.54 -9.11 -8.92
N ILE A 242 1.86 -8.26 -8.17
CA ILE A 242 0.38 -8.26 -7.99
C ILE A 242 -0.17 -9.69 -7.72
N GLY A 243 0.45 -10.40 -6.76
CA GLY A 243 0.05 -11.74 -6.36
C GLY A 243 0.34 -12.86 -7.37
N MET A 244 1.10 -12.61 -8.43
CA MET A 244 1.53 -13.67 -9.37
C MET A 244 2.50 -14.65 -8.72
N VAL A 245 3.27 -14.20 -7.74
CA VAL A 245 4.27 -14.98 -6.99
C VAL A 245 3.94 -14.89 -5.52
N PRO A 246 4.10 -15.98 -4.73
CA PRO A 246 3.92 -15.90 -3.30
C PRO A 246 4.91 -14.91 -2.67
N ASN A 247 4.44 -14.15 -1.71
CA ASN A 247 5.23 -13.17 -0.96
C ASN A 247 4.75 -13.12 0.49
N TRP A 248 5.22 -14.03 1.32
CA TRP A 248 4.81 -14.04 2.72
C TRP A 248 5.57 -13.02 3.54
N MET A 249 4.86 -12.04 4.06
CA MET A 249 5.43 -10.88 4.76
C MET A 249 5.42 -11.00 6.30
N GLY A 250 5.07 -12.15 6.84
CA GLY A 250 4.97 -12.35 8.28
C GLY A 250 6.21 -11.91 9.08
N PRO A 251 7.43 -12.37 8.75
CA PRO A 251 8.65 -11.95 9.44
C PRO A 251 8.94 -10.45 9.33
N GLU A 252 8.67 -9.85 8.15
CA GLU A 252 8.85 -8.42 7.93
C GLU A 252 7.91 -7.60 8.82
N TRP A 253 6.65 -7.99 8.90
CA TRP A 253 5.67 -7.27 9.73
C TRP A 253 5.88 -7.48 11.22
N SER A 254 6.30 -8.67 11.63
CA SER A 254 6.55 -8.96 13.03
C SER A 254 7.84 -8.32 13.54
N GLN A 255 8.95 -8.46 12.81
CA GLN A 255 10.29 -8.11 13.28
C GLN A 255 11.03 -7.07 12.44
N GLY A 256 10.43 -6.65 11.30
CA GLY A 256 11.00 -5.71 10.36
C GLY A 256 11.78 -6.37 9.22
N PRO A 257 12.06 -5.59 8.15
CA PRO A 257 12.74 -6.08 6.96
C PRO A 257 14.20 -6.42 7.28
N ILE A 258 14.57 -7.67 7.02
CA ILE A 258 15.93 -8.18 7.28
C ILE A 258 16.99 -7.43 6.48
N GLU A 259 16.65 -7.00 5.28
CA GLU A 259 17.53 -6.28 4.37
C GLU A 259 17.92 -4.89 4.86
N CYS A 260 17.18 -4.33 5.80
CA CYS A 260 17.51 -3.04 6.42
C CYS A 260 18.44 -3.17 7.63
N GLY A 261 18.72 -4.38 8.11
CA GLY A 261 19.68 -4.64 9.20
C GLY A 261 19.28 -4.17 10.61
N GLU A 262 18.16 -3.48 10.76
CA GLU A 262 17.74 -2.85 12.01
C GLU A 262 16.57 -3.59 12.70
N ARG A 263 16.67 -4.89 12.88
CA ARG A 263 15.60 -5.72 13.43
C ARG A 263 15.09 -5.29 14.81
N GLY A 264 15.94 -4.67 15.63
CA GLY A 264 15.56 -4.24 16.98
C GLY A 264 14.63 -3.02 17.05
N TRP A 265 14.44 -2.30 15.96
CA TRP A 265 13.69 -1.02 15.90
C TRP A 265 12.52 -1.05 14.94
N THR A 266 12.18 -2.20 14.41
CA THR A 266 11.23 -2.36 13.35
C THR A 266 10.30 -3.55 13.61
N GLY A 267 9.13 -3.57 12.96
CA GLY A 267 8.16 -4.62 13.16
C GLY A 267 7.22 -4.42 14.36
N ILE A 268 6.05 -5.02 14.29
CA ILE A 268 5.01 -4.91 15.32
C ILE A 268 5.52 -5.37 16.69
N ALA A 269 6.39 -6.37 16.73
CA ALA A 269 6.95 -6.87 17.99
C ALA A 269 7.79 -5.83 18.74
N ASN A 270 8.45 -4.93 18.02
CA ASN A 270 9.40 -3.98 18.57
C ASN A 270 8.90 -2.53 18.60
N VAL A 271 8.08 -2.14 17.62
CA VAL A 271 7.60 -0.76 17.47
C VAL A 271 6.09 -0.76 17.50
N ARG A 272 5.52 -0.45 18.67
CA ARG A 272 4.08 -0.32 18.86
C ARG A 272 3.76 1.09 19.27
N PRO A 273 2.71 1.71 18.69
CA PRO A 273 2.19 2.96 19.24
C PRO A 273 1.74 2.73 20.68
N LYS A 274 1.94 3.71 21.54
CA LYS A 274 1.42 3.69 22.91
C LYS A 274 -0.09 3.49 22.92
N ASP A 275 -0.76 4.18 21.98
CA ASP A 275 -2.21 4.12 21.74
C ASP A 275 -2.47 3.48 20.36
N TRP A 276 -2.17 2.18 20.23
CA TRP A 276 -2.42 1.44 19.00
C TRP A 276 -3.90 1.09 18.86
N ALA A 277 -4.59 1.84 18.00
CA ALA A 277 -6.02 1.67 17.74
C ALA A 277 -6.35 0.46 16.87
N GLY A 278 -5.39 -0.08 16.12
CA GLY A 278 -5.56 -1.23 15.25
C GLY A 278 -4.82 -1.12 13.92
N SER A 279 -5.23 -1.90 12.95
CA SER A 279 -4.62 -1.93 11.62
C SER A 279 -5.60 -1.52 10.53
N TRP A 280 -5.09 -0.74 9.59
CA TRP A 280 -5.69 -0.48 8.30
C TRP A 280 -5.11 -1.48 7.30
N ILE A 281 -5.94 -2.32 6.73
CA ILE A 281 -5.50 -3.46 5.94
C ILE A 281 -6.04 -3.34 4.53
N ILE A 282 -5.15 -3.39 3.55
CA ILE A 282 -5.46 -3.41 2.13
C ILE A 282 -5.25 -4.84 1.66
N PRO A 283 -6.32 -5.63 1.46
CA PRO A 283 -6.18 -7.03 1.06
C PRO A 283 -5.46 -7.18 -0.28
N LEU A 284 -5.82 -6.33 -1.23
CA LEU A 284 -5.28 -6.34 -2.58
C LEU A 284 -4.65 -4.99 -2.90
N GLY A 285 -3.48 -4.98 -3.52
CA GLY A 285 -2.78 -3.76 -3.92
C GLY A 285 -3.59 -2.91 -4.89
N GLY A 286 -3.25 -1.62 -4.97
CA GLY A 286 -3.94 -0.63 -5.81
C GLY A 286 -3.58 -0.69 -7.30
N GLY A 287 -2.89 -1.72 -7.77
CA GLY A 287 -2.37 -1.83 -9.14
C GLY A 287 -3.37 -1.46 -10.24
N TRP A 288 -2.85 -0.84 -11.29
CA TRP A 288 -3.62 -0.32 -12.41
C TRP A 288 -3.79 -1.32 -13.56
N SER A 289 -3.20 -2.49 -13.43
CA SER A 289 -3.18 -3.53 -14.44
C SER A 289 -4.20 -4.63 -14.20
N ASN A 290 -4.46 -5.39 -15.26
CA ASN A 290 -5.31 -6.57 -15.18
C ASN A 290 -4.65 -7.64 -14.31
N ARG A 291 -5.31 -8.04 -13.24
CA ARG A 291 -4.89 -9.15 -12.39
C ARG A 291 -5.23 -10.48 -13.02
N HIS A 292 -4.46 -11.48 -12.68
CA HIS A 292 -4.86 -12.86 -12.87
C HIS A 292 -5.78 -13.32 -11.75
N ALA A 293 -6.90 -13.93 -12.10
CA ALA A 293 -8.00 -14.30 -11.17
C ALA A 293 -7.60 -15.24 -10.02
N SER A 294 -6.39 -15.80 -10.04
CA SER A 294 -5.92 -16.82 -9.10
C SER A 294 -4.99 -16.29 -8.00
N SER A 295 -4.73 -14.97 -7.97
CA SER A 295 -3.74 -14.40 -7.04
C SER A 295 -4.21 -14.25 -5.59
N GLU A 296 -5.48 -14.46 -5.30
CA GLU A 296 -6.07 -14.22 -3.97
C GLU A 296 -5.49 -15.15 -2.87
N LEU A 297 -5.02 -16.34 -3.21
CA LEU A 297 -4.42 -17.26 -2.24
C LEU A 297 -3.23 -16.62 -1.49
N TRP A 298 -2.37 -15.91 -2.22
CA TRP A 298 -1.21 -15.25 -1.62
C TRP A 298 -1.59 -14.02 -0.80
N ALA A 299 -2.61 -13.28 -1.25
CA ALA A 299 -3.17 -12.17 -0.48
C ALA A 299 -3.81 -12.68 0.83
N ASP A 300 -4.56 -13.77 0.79
CA ASP A 300 -5.17 -14.40 1.97
C ASP A 300 -4.13 -14.87 2.99
N MET A 301 -3.00 -15.41 2.55
CA MET A 301 -1.89 -15.79 3.44
C MET A 301 -1.40 -14.60 4.28
N ASN A 302 -1.19 -13.47 3.64
CA ASN A 302 -0.77 -12.25 4.30
C ASN A 302 -1.89 -11.63 5.14
N LEU A 303 -3.12 -11.69 4.65
CA LEU A 303 -4.29 -11.20 5.36
C LEU A 303 -4.51 -11.95 6.68
N HIS A 304 -4.45 -13.28 6.65
CA HIS A 304 -4.52 -14.10 7.85
C HIS A 304 -3.40 -13.74 8.84
N THR A 305 -2.20 -13.51 8.33
CA THR A 305 -1.04 -13.12 9.13
C THR A 305 -1.26 -11.78 9.84
N ILE A 306 -1.66 -10.74 9.10
CA ILE A 306 -1.79 -9.40 9.71
C ILE A 306 -3.00 -9.27 10.63
N LEU A 307 -4.10 -9.95 10.35
CA LEU A 307 -5.25 -10.01 11.25
C LEU A 307 -4.88 -10.68 12.57
N SER A 308 -4.12 -11.77 12.51
CA SER A 308 -3.60 -12.47 13.70
C SER A 308 -2.66 -11.59 14.50
N LEU A 309 -1.69 -10.93 13.87
CA LEU A 309 -0.75 -10.00 14.54
C LEU A 309 -1.45 -8.75 15.08
N THR A 310 -2.52 -8.28 14.45
CA THR A 310 -3.31 -7.16 14.98
C THR A 310 -4.05 -7.57 16.24
N THR A 311 -4.55 -8.80 16.30
CA THR A 311 -5.24 -9.34 17.48
C THR A 311 -4.26 -9.64 18.60
N ASP A 312 -3.16 -10.32 18.30
CA ASP A 312 -2.10 -10.63 19.24
C ASP A 312 -0.72 -10.41 18.56
N PRO A 313 -0.08 -9.28 18.86
CA PRO A 313 1.18 -8.90 18.22
C PRO A 313 2.40 -9.71 18.65
N ASP A 314 2.27 -10.52 19.69
CA ASP A 314 3.35 -11.36 20.22
C ASP A 314 3.32 -12.80 19.69
N ARG A 315 2.34 -13.12 18.83
CA ARG A 315 2.22 -14.44 18.21
C ARG A 315 3.43 -14.77 17.32
N ASP A 316 3.83 -16.03 17.36
CA ASP A 316 4.81 -16.57 16.42
C ASP A 316 4.24 -16.63 15.00
N VAL A 317 4.93 -15.98 14.06
CA VAL A 317 4.45 -15.90 12.68
C VAL A 317 4.53 -17.24 11.94
N GLY A 318 5.46 -18.11 12.34
CA GLY A 318 5.56 -19.46 11.79
C GLY A 318 4.38 -20.35 12.23
N GLU A 319 3.85 -20.15 13.45
CA GLU A 319 2.62 -20.80 13.90
C GLU A 319 1.41 -20.27 13.13
N ILE A 320 1.32 -18.95 12.93
CA ILE A 320 0.26 -18.32 12.12
C ILE A 320 0.25 -18.88 10.69
N LEU A 321 1.43 -19.02 10.06
CA LEU A 321 1.53 -19.62 8.74
C LEU A 321 1.06 -21.08 8.73
N SER A 322 1.43 -21.87 9.76
CA SER A 322 1.02 -23.27 9.88
C SER A 322 -0.50 -23.41 10.04
N GLU A 323 -1.13 -22.51 10.79
CA GLU A 323 -2.60 -22.45 10.93
C GLU A 323 -3.27 -22.14 9.57
N TRP A 324 -2.76 -21.15 8.85
CA TRP A 324 -3.29 -20.79 7.53
C TRP A 324 -3.16 -21.95 6.53
N ILE A 325 -2.01 -22.64 6.51
CA ILE A 325 -1.78 -23.84 5.70
C ILE A 325 -2.83 -24.90 6.01
N SER A 326 -3.06 -25.18 7.30
CA SER A 326 -4.05 -26.17 7.73
C SER A 326 -5.48 -25.79 7.35
N GLN A 327 -5.85 -24.52 7.52
CA GLN A 327 -7.20 -24.01 7.19
C GLN A 327 -7.50 -24.04 5.69
N ASN A 328 -6.47 -24.03 4.85
CA ASN A 328 -6.59 -24.07 3.40
C ASN A 328 -6.36 -25.47 2.80
N ASP A 329 -6.27 -26.51 3.63
CA ASP A 329 -6.02 -27.89 3.20
C ASP A 329 -4.74 -28.03 2.35
N LEU A 330 -3.72 -27.22 2.69
CA LEU A 330 -2.41 -27.27 2.03
C LEU A 330 -1.50 -28.30 2.72
N PRO A 331 -0.57 -28.92 1.99
CA PRO A 331 0.44 -29.79 2.60
C PRO A 331 1.30 -29.01 3.59
N GLN A 332 1.60 -29.60 4.74
CA GLN A 332 2.45 -28.95 5.77
C GLN A 332 3.89 -28.72 5.25
N GLU A 333 4.34 -29.53 4.31
CA GLU A 333 5.62 -29.38 3.61
C GLU A 333 5.73 -28.06 2.85
N SER A 334 4.61 -27.44 2.47
CA SER A 334 4.60 -26.14 1.81
C SER A 334 5.06 -24.99 2.72
N LYS A 335 5.05 -25.17 4.05
CA LYS A 335 5.50 -24.14 5.01
C LYS A 335 6.89 -23.60 4.68
N GLN A 336 7.87 -24.50 4.54
CA GLN A 336 9.24 -24.10 4.27
C GLN A 336 9.39 -23.36 2.95
N LEU A 337 8.59 -23.74 1.95
CA LEU A 337 8.57 -23.09 0.65
C LEU A 337 8.01 -21.66 0.75
N PHE A 338 6.92 -21.47 1.49
CA PHE A 338 6.30 -20.15 1.67
C PHE A 338 7.15 -19.23 2.55
N GLU A 339 7.83 -19.75 3.56
CA GLU A 339 8.79 -18.99 4.37
C GLU A 339 9.93 -18.39 3.54
N LYS A 340 10.34 -19.05 2.45
CA LYS A 340 11.37 -18.56 1.53
C LYS A 340 10.84 -17.60 0.45
N SER A 341 9.53 -17.45 0.32
CA SER A 341 8.92 -16.70 -0.78
C SER A 341 9.29 -15.22 -0.77
N SER A 342 9.38 -14.62 0.41
CA SER A 342 9.75 -13.21 0.57
C SER A 342 11.19 -12.92 0.09
N GLU A 343 12.13 -13.87 0.26
CA GLU A 343 13.48 -13.72 -0.28
C GLU A 343 13.49 -13.86 -1.80
N LEU A 344 12.67 -14.75 -2.36
CA LEU A 344 12.52 -14.84 -3.81
C LEU A 344 12.06 -13.51 -4.41
N ILE A 345 11.06 -12.86 -3.82
CA ILE A 345 10.59 -11.54 -4.26
C ILE A 345 11.71 -10.50 -4.21
N LEU A 346 12.51 -10.48 -3.15
CA LEU A 346 13.67 -9.59 -3.07
C LEU A 346 14.61 -9.78 -4.25
N ARG A 347 14.92 -11.03 -4.60
CA ARG A 347 15.86 -11.33 -5.70
C ARG A 347 15.27 -11.09 -7.08
N LEU A 348 13.97 -11.35 -7.26
CA LEU A 348 13.30 -11.10 -8.54
C LEU A 348 13.12 -9.62 -8.83
N ARG A 349 12.68 -8.86 -7.83
CA ARG A 349 12.13 -7.52 -8.00
C ARG A 349 13.09 -6.40 -7.68
N TYR A 350 13.95 -6.58 -6.68
CA TYR A 350 14.85 -5.56 -6.19
C TYR A 350 16.28 -5.83 -6.63
N LEU A 351 17.06 -4.77 -6.82
CA LEU A 351 18.46 -4.83 -7.24
C LEU A 351 19.34 -4.38 -6.06
N ASP A 352 20.08 -5.30 -5.49
CA ASP A 352 20.95 -5.03 -4.35
C ASP A 352 22.09 -4.09 -4.74
N VAL A 353 22.62 -4.23 -5.97
CA VAL A 353 23.59 -3.31 -6.54
C VAL A 353 23.06 -1.88 -6.57
N TRP A 354 21.79 -1.69 -6.90
CA TRP A 354 21.19 -0.36 -6.89
C TRP A 354 21.06 0.21 -5.46
N ARG A 355 20.70 -0.63 -4.49
CA ARG A 355 20.69 -0.24 -3.07
C ARG A 355 22.07 0.22 -2.59
N ILE A 356 23.15 -0.43 -3.03
CA ILE A 356 24.53 -0.04 -2.71
C ILE A 356 24.85 1.32 -3.34
N ILE A 357 24.60 1.50 -4.63
CA ILE A 357 24.82 2.76 -5.37
C ILE A 357 24.01 3.90 -4.74
N ALA A 358 22.75 3.65 -4.39
CA ALA A 358 21.87 4.62 -3.75
C ALA A 358 22.16 4.83 -2.25
N ASN A 359 23.33 4.39 -1.76
CA ASN A 359 23.77 4.52 -0.38
C ASN A 359 22.75 3.98 0.64
N GLN A 360 22.32 2.73 0.42
CA GLN A 360 21.32 2.04 1.24
C GLN A 360 19.91 2.66 1.20
N ARG A 361 19.63 3.53 0.22
CA ARG A 361 18.32 4.15 0.05
C ARG A 361 17.65 3.61 -1.19
N TRP A 362 16.53 2.92 -1.01
CA TRP A 362 15.64 2.62 -2.13
C TRP A 362 14.73 3.81 -2.41
N MET A 363 14.69 4.24 -3.68
CA MET A 363 13.82 5.33 -4.10
C MET A 363 12.78 4.83 -5.11
N PRO A 364 11.51 5.19 -4.97
CA PRO A 364 10.46 4.84 -5.94
C PRO A 364 10.77 5.30 -7.37
N SER A 365 11.56 6.37 -7.53
CA SER A 365 11.97 6.87 -8.83
C SER A 365 12.90 5.92 -9.62
N GLU A 366 13.56 4.99 -8.94
CA GLU A 366 14.39 3.94 -9.54
C GLU A 366 13.63 2.62 -9.72
N ASN A 367 12.33 2.68 -9.67
CA ASN A 367 11.47 1.54 -9.85
C ASN A 367 11.44 1.10 -11.31
N TRP A 368 12.21 0.10 -11.65
CA TRP A 368 12.34 -0.40 -13.02
C TRP A 368 11.17 -1.28 -13.48
N TYR A 369 10.41 -1.83 -12.53
CA TYR A 369 9.22 -2.65 -12.78
C TYR A 369 8.12 -2.22 -11.81
N ARG A 370 6.94 -1.91 -12.32
CA ARG A 370 5.82 -1.43 -11.53
C ARG A 370 4.49 -1.87 -12.16
N ASP A 371 3.56 -2.37 -11.36
CA ASP A 371 2.22 -2.73 -11.82
C ASP A 371 2.24 -3.63 -13.08
N ASP A 372 3.08 -4.66 -13.10
CA ASP A 372 3.35 -5.54 -14.25
C ASP A 372 3.99 -4.85 -15.48
N LYS A 373 4.51 -3.64 -15.32
CA LYS A 373 5.10 -2.85 -16.41
C LYS A 373 6.55 -2.50 -16.15
N PHE A 374 7.35 -2.58 -17.21
CA PHE A 374 8.70 -2.05 -17.20
C PHE A 374 8.68 -0.53 -17.35
N VAL A 375 9.55 0.15 -16.62
CA VAL A 375 9.72 1.61 -16.64
C VAL A 375 11.01 1.94 -17.39
N PRO A 376 10.95 2.29 -18.70
CA PRO A 376 12.15 2.43 -19.55
C PRO A 376 13.16 3.44 -19.03
N GLY A 377 12.70 4.56 -18.49
CA GLY A 377 13.59 5.58 -17.93
C GLY A 377 14.37 5.11 -16.71
N ALA A 378 13.73 4.30 -15.84
CA ALA A 378 14.40 3.70 -14.69
C ALA A 378 15.38 2.60 -15.12
N CYS A 379 15.00 1.76 -16.09
CA CYS A 379 15.91 0.76 -16.65
C CYS A 379 17.16 1.39 -17.26
N ALA A 380 17.02 2.44 -18.08
CA ALA A 380 18.14 3.16 -18.67
C ALA A 380 19.03 3.78 -17.59
N LYS A 381 18.43 4.50 -16.63
CA LYS A 381 19.16 5.12 -15.52
C LYS A 381 19.99 4.10 -14.74
N ILE A 382 19.38 2.99 -14.34
CA ILE A 382 20.05 1.94 -13.57
C ILE A 382 21.20 1.33 -14.39
N ALA A 383 20.96 0.92 -15.65
CA ALA A 383 21.98 0.33 -16.50
C ALA A 383 23.19 1.26 -16.70
N ASN A 384 22.93 2.54 -17.01
CA ASN A 384 23.99 3.53 -17.22
C ASN A 384 24.82 3.74 -15.95
N THR A 385 24.16 3.95 -14.80
CA THR A 385 24.86 4.18 -13.54
C THR A 385 25.64 2.95 -13.08
N VAL A 386 25.09 1.75 -13.24
CA VAL A 386 25.79 0.49 -12.88
C VAL A 386 27.03 0.27 -13.74
N VAL A 387 27.00 0.64 -15.03
CA VAL A 387 28.19 0.57 -15.91
C VAL A 387 29.20 1.67 -15.56
N GLU A 388 28.74 2.90 -15.29
CA GLU A 388 29.59 4.02 -14.88
C GLU A 388 30.33 3.72 -13.56
N GLU A 389 29.68 3.08 -12.61
CA GLU A 389 30.24 2.70 -11.30
C GLU A 389 31.02 1.36 -11.33
N ASP A 390 31.25 0.76 -12.50
CA ASP A 390 31.94 -0.53 -12.69
C ASP A 390 31.31 -1.72 -11.91
N MET A 391 29.99 -1.71 -11.77
CA MET A 391 29.24 -2.71 -11.02
C MET A 391 28.42 -3.66 -11.90
N ALA A 392 28.66 -3.69 -13.22
CA ALA A 392 27.88 -4.50 -14.15
C ALA A 392 27.94 -6.01 -13.84
N GLU A 393 29.10 -6.54 -13.48
CA GLU A 393 29.26 -7.95 -13.10
C GLU A 393 28.52 -8.30 -11.82
N LEU A 394 28.41 -7.37 -10.88
CA LEU A 394 27.62 -7.59 -9.66
C LEU A 394 26.14 -7.73 -10.02
N LEU A 395 25.59 -6.85 -10.87
CA LEU A 395 24.19 -6.96 -11.31
C LEU A 395 23.94 -8.27 -12.09
N ARG A 396 24.86 -8.69 -12.98
CA ARG A 396 24.75 -9.98 -13.67
C ARG A 396 24.69 -11.13 -12.68
N SER A 397 25.58 -11.14 -11.69
CA SER A 397 25.63 -12.16 -10.65
C SER A 397 24.35 -12.22 -9.83
N GLU A 398 23.77 -11.07 -9.51
CA GLU A 398 22.46 -11.00 -8.81
C GLU A 398 21.32 -11.61 -9.64
N ARG A 399 21.30 -11.37 -10.95
CA ARG A 399 20.26 -11.95 -11.83
C ARG A 399 20.41 -13.46 -11.96
N VAL A 400 21.64 -13.96 -12.13
CA VAL A 400 21.93 -15.42 -12.12
C VAL A 400 21.48 -16.05 -10.79
N LEU A 401 21.74 -15.40 -9.66
CA LEU A 401 21.29 -15.89 -8.35
C LEU A 401 19.77 -15.93 -8.26
N ALA A 402 19.08 -14.90 -8.75
CA ALA A 402 17.61 -14.85 -8.79
C ALA A 402 17.02 -16.01 -9.59
N THR A 403 17.59 -16.29 -10.78
CA THR A 403 17.20 -17.42 -11.63
C THR A 403 17.43 -18.76 -10.94
N ALA A 404 18.60 -18.95 -10.31
CA ALA A 404 18.90 -20.18 -9.57
C ALA A 404 17.95 -20.41 -8.40
N MET A 405 17.62 -19.34 -7.67
CA MET A 405 16.68 -19.41 -6.55
C MET A 405 15.27 -19.76 -7.03
N ALA A 406 14.76 -19.10 -8.08
CA ALA A 406 13.44 -19.38 -8.65
C ALA A 406 13.35 -20.84 -9.13
N ARG A 407 14.38 -21.35 -9.80
CA ARG A 407 14.46 -22.74 -10.23
C ARG A 407 14.43 -23.71 -9.06
N ASN A 408 15.19 -23.45 -8.00
CA ASN A 408 15.19 -24.30 -6.81
C ASN A 408 13.83 -24.32 -6.12
N GLN A 409 13.16 -23.17 -6.01
CA GLN A 409 11.84 -23.12 -5.38
C GLN A 409 10.77 -23.79 -6.24
N LEU A 410 10.84 -23.72 -7.57
CA LEU A 410 9.97 -24.51 -8.44
C LEU A 410 10.17 -26.00 -8.22
N MET A 411 11.43 -26.48 -8.16
CA MET A 411 11.73 -27.91 -7.88
C MET A 411 11.22 -28.35 -6.50
N GLU A 412 11.21 -27.47 -5.50
CA GLU A 412 10.60 -27.74 -4.19
C GLU A 412 9.07 -27.80 -4.31
N ALA A 413 8.45 -26.89 -5.04
CA ALA A 413 7.00 -26.87 -5.28
C ALA A 413 6.52 -28.14 -6.03
N GLU A 414 7.29 -28.64 -7.00
CA GLU A 414 6.99 -29.88 -7.75
C GLU A 414 6.98 -31.13 -6.87
N LYS A 415 7.61 -31.11 -5.71
CA LYS A 415 7.65 -32.22 -4.75
C LYS A 415 6.51 -32.19 -3.75
N LEU A 416 5.73 -31.10 -3.70
CA LEU A 416 4.61 -31.01 -2.77
C LEU A 416 3.54 -32.05 -3.08
N PRO A 417 2.92 -32.65 -2.07
CA PRO A 417 1.74 -33.49 -2.25
C PRO A 417 0.61 -32.75 -2.97
N ASN A 418 -0.15 -33.45 -3.77
CA ASN A 418 -1.29 -32.87 -4.48
C ASN A 418 -2.35 -32.34 -3.51
N CYS A 419 -2.81 -31.12 -3.76
CA CYS A 419 -3.91 -30.49 -3.08
C CYS A 419 -4.75 -29.69 -4.09
N ARG A 420 -5.88 -29.13 -3.65
CA ARG A 420 -6.76 -28.30 -4.52
C ARG A 420 -6.07 -27.08 -5.17
N HIS A 421 -4.95 -26.63 -4.62
CA HIS A 421 -4.21 -25.45 -5.09
C HIS A 421 -2.92 -25.79 -5.83
N SER A 422 -2.60 -27.08 -6.05
CA SER A 422 -1.31 -27.51 -6.63
C SER A 422 -1.02 -26.87 -7.97
N GLU A 423 -1.99 -26.81 -8.87
CA GLU A 423 -1.80 -26.20 -10.18
C GLU A 423 -1.46 -24.70 -10.09
N PHE A 424 -2.17 -23.99 -9.23
CA PHE A 424 -1.91 -22.56 -9.00
C PHE A 424 -0.54 -22.33 -8.36
N ILE A 425 -0.17 -23.12 -7.35
CA ILE A 425 1.14 -23.02 -6.70
C ILE A 425 2.25 -23.25 -7.73
N LEU A 426 2.16 -24.33 -8.51
CA LEU A 426 3.14 -24.63 -9.56
C LEU A 426 3.20 -23.53 -10.62
N SER A 427 2.06 -23.02 -11.06
CA SER A 427 2.02 -21.94 -12.06
C SER A 427 2.69 -20.67 -11.55
N SER A 428 2.52 -20.32 -10.26
CA SER A 428 3.18 -19.17 -9.63
C SER A 428 4.72 -19.31 -9.65
N TYR A 429 5.24 -20.47 -9.30
CA TYR A 429 6.69 -20.70 -9.30
C TYR A 429 7.28 -20.86 -10.71
N ARG A 430 6.53 -21.41 -11.67
CA ARG A 430 6.93 -21.42 -13.09
C ARG A 430 7.02 -20.00 -13.62
N TRP A 431 6.01 -19.17 -13.35
CA TRP A 431 6.04 -17.78 -13.73
C TRP A 431 7.24 -17.03 -13.10
N ALA A 432 7.56 -17.28 -11.84
CA ALA A 432 8.71 -16.70 -11.17
C ALA A 432 10.04 -17.08 -11.86
N LEU A 433 10.20 -18.34 -12.25
CA LEU A 433 11.38 -18.80 -12.99
C LEU A 433 11.48 -18.16 -14.38
N GLU A 434 10.38 -18.16 -15.14
CA GLU A 434 10.34 -17.55 -16.47
C GLU A 434 10.64 -16.06 -16.42
N PHE A 435 10.09 -15.35 -15.40
CA PHE A 435 10.40 -13.95 -15.17
C PHE A 435 11.87 -13.73 -14.81
N ALA A 436 12.45 -14.58 -13.96
CA ALA A 436 13.86 -14.51 -13.61
C ALA A 436 14.77 -14.68 -14.84
N GLU A 437 14.55 -15.74 -15.63
CA GLU A 437 15.32 -16.03 -16.85
C GLU A 437 15.18 -14.89 -17.88
N TRP A 438 13.97 -14.37 -18.05
CA TRP A 438 13.72 -13.27 -18.98
C TRP A 438 14.41 -11.96 -18.51
N THR A 439 14.36 -11.65 -17.21
CA THR A 439 15.00 -10.44 -16.67
C THR A 439 16.52 -10.56 -16.61
N GLU A 440 17.08 -11.74 -16.38
CA GLU A 440 18.52 -11.98 -16.44
C GLU A 440 19.07 -11.62 -17.84
N GLU A 441 18.47 -12.13 -18.89
CA GLU A 441 18.87 -11.80 -20.26
C GLU A 441 18.59 -10.35 -20.63
N THR A 442 17.46 -9.78 -20.17
CA THR A 442 17.11 -8.39 -20.44
C THR A 442 18.11 -7.42 -19.81
N TRP A 443 18.52 -7.65 -18.57
CA TRP A 443 19.52 -6.84 -17.89
C TRP A 443 20.89 -6.96 -18.57
N ASN A 444 21.30 -8.14 -19.04
CA ASN A 444 22.52 -8.33 -19.81
C ASN A 444 22.51 -7.43 -21.06
N GLN A 445 21.42 -7.43 -21.82
CA GLN A 445 21.30 -6.59 -23.02
C GLN A 445 21.27 -5.08 -22.71
N LEU A 446 20.62 -4.67 -21.60
CA LEU A 446 20.62 -3.27 -21.15
C LEU A 446 22.03 -2.79 -20.76
N LEU A 447 22.79 -3.65 -20.06
CA LEU A 447 24.17 -3.35 -19.65
C LEU A 447 25.13 -3.29 -20.84
N GLU A 448 24.98 -4.19 -21.81
CA GLU A 448 25.80 -4.20 -23.04
C GLU A 448 25.53 -2.98 -23.93
N ALA A 449 24.30 -2.48 -23.93
CA ALA A 449 23.89 -1.35 -24.74
C ALA A 449 24.10 0.00 -24.03
N ALA A 450 24.46 0.01 -22.74
CA ALA A 450 24.68 1.25 -22.01
C ALA A 450 25.91 2.03 -22.54
N PRO A 451 25.86 3.38 -22.62
CA PRO A 451 24.80 4.23 -22.09
C PRO A 451 23.54 4.32 -22.98
N LEU A 452 22.39 4.29 -22.37
CA LEU A 452 21.07 4.28 -23.02
C LEU A 452 20.25 5.52 -22.69
N THR A 453 19.53 6.04 -23.69
CA THR A 453 18.40 6.95 -23.46
C THR A 453 17.14 6.18 -23.06
N ARG A 454 16.13 6.90 -22.53
CA ARG A 454 14.80 6.31 -22.27
C ARG A 454 14.19 5.66 -23.51
N ALA A 455 14.35 6.31 -24.69
CA ALA A 455 13.79 5.82 -25.95
C ALA A 455 14.45 4.52 -26.41
N GLU A 456 15.77 4.41 -26.30
CA GLU A 456 16.53 3.19 -26.64
C GLU A 456 16.20 2.05 -25.69
N SER A 457 16.09 2.31 -24.38
CA SER A 457 15.65 1.35 -23.39
C SER A 457 14.22 0.88 -23.69
N LYS A 458 13.29 1.79 -24.03
CA LYS A 458 11.92 1.43 -24.42
C LYS A 458 11.92 0.52 -25.65
N ALA A 459 12.69 0.85 -26.68
CA ALA A 459 12.77 0.04 -27.88
C ALA A 459 13.35 -1.38 -27.62
N LEU A 460 14.34 -1.48 -26.74
CA LEU A 460 14.89 -2.78 -26.33
C LEU A 460 13.85 -3.60 -25.58
N LEU A 461 13.20 -3.03 -24.59
CA LEU A 461 12.16 -3.70 -23.77
C LEU A 461 10.98 -4.17 -24.63
N LEU A 462 10.50 -3.36 -25.58
CA LEU A 462 9.42 -3.74 -26.49
C LEU A 462 9.81 -4.95 -27.35
N ARG A 463 11.00 -4.93 -27.96
CA ARG A 463 11.49 -6.09 -28.74
C ARG A 463 11.59 -7.36 -27.91
N ARG A 464 11.93 -7.23 -26.64
CA ARG A 464 12.01 -8.38 -25.72
C ARG A 464 10.63 -8.92 -25.37
N ILE A 465 9.64 -8.02 -25.14
CA ILE A 465 8.28 -8.40 -24.80
C ILE A 465 7.56 -9.04 -26.00
N ASP A 466 7.72 -8.47 -27.20
CA ASP A 466 7.11 -9.03 -28.42
C ASP A 466 7.53 -10.48 -28.69
N ASN A 467 8.69 -10.88 -28.20
CA ASN A 467 9.24 -12.23 -28.34
C ASN A 467 9.03 -13.10 -27.08
N ASN A 468 8.25 -12.65 -26.11
CA ASN A 468 8.09 -13.34 -24.83
C ASN A 468 6.73 -14.04 -24.70
N PRO A 469 6.69 -15.34 -24.35
CA PRO A 469 5.45 -16.02 -24.03
C PRO A 469 4.85 -15.63 -22.67
N LEU A 470 5.58 -14.91 -21.81
CA LEU A 470 5.08 -14.43 -20.52
C LEU A 470 4.01 -13.34 -20.73
N ALA A 471 2.76 -13.70 -20.59
CA ALA A 471 1.68 -12.73 -20.52
C ALA A 471 1.41 -12.37 -19.02
N PRO A 472 1.08 -11.12 -18.73
CA PRO A 472 1.16 -9.93 -19.56
C PRO A 472 2.28 -9.00 -19.09
N LEU A 473 3.44 -9.03 -19.74
CA LEU A 473 4.46 -7.98 -19.54
C LEU A 473 4.17 -6.82 -20.48
N SER A 474 4.30 -5.62 -19.99
CA SER A 474 4.12 -4.40 -20.79
C SER A 474 5.16 -3.34 -20.43
N VAL A 475 5.21 -2.27 -21.20
CA VAL A 475 6.12 -1.14 -20.99
C VAL A 475 5.30 0.11 -20.71
N MET A 476 5.70 0.90 -19.72
CA MET A 476 5.08 2.20 -19.46
C MET A 476 5.46 3.21 -20.55
N ASP A 477 4.50 4.06 -20.90
CA ASP A 477 4.69 5.14 -21.87
C ASP A 477 5.62 6.25 -21.36
#